data_9980a6e5fb5b0c70f392d4f09c165f24
#
_entry.id   9980a6e5fb5b0c70f392d4f09c165f24
#
_cell.length_a   1.000
_cell.length_b   1.000
_cell.length_c   1.000
_cell.angle_alpha   90.00
_cell.angle_beta   90.00
_cell.angle_gamma   90.00
#
_symmetry.space_group_name_H-M   'P 1'
#
loop_
_entity.id
_entity.type
_entity.pdbx_description
1 polymer ?
#
loop_
_entity_poly.entity_id
_entity_poly.type
_entity_poly.pdbx_seq_one_letter_code
_entity_poly.pdbx_strand_id
1 'polypeptide(L)'
;MIYTKTGDKGTTSLIGGTRVSKDDIRLDAYGTFDELSAFVAVLGDSEGVEAHEIEVMDRIQNCLLVLESCLALDSQQSTVNSQQSRVPRLTEDDVKFLEDEIDAINAQLEPLKYLIVPGGNILSSRAHVCRTVCRRAERNLVRMGGEYDVDDVLRRFVNRLSDYFFVLSRLFMKQACVAEKPWGSGCSTGQGSTPLGDRLRSL
;
A
#
# COMPACT_ATOMS: atom_id res chain seq x y z
N MET A 1 3.89 5.82 -30.68
CA MET A 1 2.84 6.84 -30.42
C MET A 1 2.23 6.48 -29.07
N ILE A 2 2.21 7.43 -28.12
CA ILE A 2 1.77 7.17 -26.74
C ILE A 2 0.23 7.11 -26.66
N TYR A 3 -0.49 7.85 -27.47
CA TYR A 3 -1.97 7.85 -27.49
C TYR A 3 -2.53 7.06 -28.66
N THR A 4 -3.57 6.27 -28.40
CA THR A 4 -4.26 5.46 -29.39
C THR A 4 -5.67 5.97 -29.73
N LYS A 5 -6.17 6.96 -28.97
CA LYS A 5 -7.54 7.53 -29.03
C LYS A 5 -8.66 6.51 -28.80
N THR A 6 -8.34 5.25 -28.51
CA THR A 6 -9.34 4.20 -28.30
C THR A 6 -10.09 4.33 -26.97
N GLY A 7 -9.54 5.10 -26.02
CA GLY A 7 -10.11 5.34 -24.70
C GLY A 7 -10.98 6.60 -24.58
N ASP A 8 -11.11 7.42 -25.64
CA ASP A 8 -11.78 8.73 -25.60
C ASP A 8 -13.29 8.65 -25.32
N LYS A 9 -13.88 7.46 -25.56
CA LYS A 9 -15.31 7.20 -25.31
C LYS A 9 -15.58 6.56 -23.92
N GLY A 10 -14.66 6.70 -22.96
CA GLY A 10 -14.85 6.21 -21.59
C GLY A 10 -14.65 4.69 -21.43
N THR A 11 -13.99 4.02 -22.38
CA THR A 11 -13.66 2.61 -22.26
C THR A 11 -12.16 2.36 -22.33
N THR A 12 -11.70 1.23 -21.76
CA THR A 12 -10.30 0.78 -21.78
C THR A 12 -10.23 -0.72 -22.03
N SER A 13 -9.03 -1.26 -22.21
CA SER A 13 -8.83 -2.71 -22.34
C SER A 13 -8.11 -3.25 -21.11
N LEU A 14 -8.56 -4.39 -20.62
CA LEU A 14 -7.85 -5.20 -19.65
C LEU A 14 -6.69 -5.96 -20.33
N ILE A 15 -5.82 -6.57 -19.51
CA ILE A 15 -4.82 -7.53 -20.00
C ILE A 15 -5.58 -8.76 -20.54
N GLY A 16 -5.41 -9.04 -21.82
CA GLY A 16 -6.20 -10.05 -22.56
C GLY A 16 -7.09 -9.45 -23.65
N GLY A 17 -7.27 -8.11 -23.64
CA GLY A 17 -7.92 -7.36 -24.72
C GLY A 17 -9.41 -7.08 -24.52
N THR A 18 -10.04 -7.62 -23.49
CA THR A 18 -11.44 -7.34 -23.16
C THR A 18 -11.65 -5.85 -22.87
N ARG A 19 -12.64 -5.27 -23.55
CA ARG A 19 -13.02 -3.86 -23.38
C ARG A 19 -13.99 -3.72 -22.21
N VAL A 20 -13.67 -2.79 -21.30
CA VAL A 20 -14.50 -2.47 -20.14
C VAL A 20 -14.70 -0.95 -20.04
N SER A 21 -15.69 -0.51 -19.29
CA SER A 21 -15.83 0.90 -18.94
C SER A 21 -14.70 1.37 -18.02
N LYS A 22 -14.35 2.64 -18.08
CA LYS A 22 -13.31 3.22 -17.20
C LYS A 22 -13.77 3.36 -15.74
N ASP A 23 -15.05 3.16 -15.46
CA ASP A 23 -15.63 3.08 -14.11
C ASP A 23 -15.79 1.63 -13.60
N ASP A 24 -15.20 0.64 -14.28
CA ASP A 24 -15.16 -0.76 -13.81
C ASP A 24 -14.40 -0.83 -12.47
N ILE A 25 -14.92 -1.59 -11.52
CA ILE A 25 -14.37 -1.74 -10.18
C ILE A 25 -12.90 -2.22 -10.16
N ARG A 26 -12.48 -2.95 -11.21
CA ARG A 26 -11.08 -3.38 -11.36
C ARG A 26 -10.15 -2.20 -11.59
N LEU A 27 -10.62 -1.20 -12.37
CA LEU A 27 -9.85 0.01 -12.64
C LEU A 27 -9.68 0.84 -11.36
N ASP A 28 -10.72 0.96 -10.54
CA ASP A 28 -10.62 1.61 -9.23
C ASP A 28 -9.61 0.90 -8.33
N ALA A 29 -9.60 -0.44 -8.36
CA ALA A 29 -8.68 -1.24 -7.55
C ALA A 29 -7.23 -1.03 -8.01
N TYR A 30 -6.87 -1.43 -9.25
CA TYR A 30 -5.47 -1.33 -9.68
C TYR A 30 -5.00 0.11 -9.86
N GLY A 31 -5.86 1.06 -10.27
CA GLY A 31 -5.49 2.47 -10.37
C GLY A 31 -5.16 3.12 -9.02
N THR A 32 -5.74 2.62 -7.92
CA THR A 32 -5.35 3.09 -6.58
C THR A 32 -3.99 2.53 -6.14
N PHE A 33 -3.59 1.35 -6.64
CA PHE A 33 -2.24 0.82 -6.42
C PHE A 33 -1.20 1.58 -7.25
N ASP A 34 -1.51 1.99 -8.49
CA ASP A 34 -0.68 2.89 -9.30
C ASP A 34 -0.47 4.24 -8.60
N GLU A 35 -1.54 4.83 -8.02
CA GLU A 35 -1.41 6.02 -7.17
C GLU A 35 -0.49 5.77 -5.96
N LEU A 36 -0.63 4.63 -5.28
CA LEU A 36 0.26 4.26 -4.18
C LEU A 36 1.70 4.17 -4.63
N SER A 37 1.96 3.51 -5.77
CA SER A 37 3.29 3.37 -6.36
C SER A 37 3.94 4.74 -6.62
N ALA A 38 3.17 5.71 -7.13
CA ALA A 38 3.65 7.08 -7.32
C ALA A 38 4.02 7.76 -5.98
N PHE A 39 3.24 7.56 -4.90
CA PHE A 39 3.59 8.10 -3.57
C PHE A 39 4.80 7.39 -2.95
N VAL A 40 4.99 6.10 -3.21
CA VAL A 40 6.20 5.36 -2.79
C VAL A 40 7.43 5.95 -3.49
N ALA A 41 7.35 6.27 -4.79
CA ALA A 41 8.42 6.96 -5.50
C ALA A 41 8.73 8.33 -4.88
N VAL A 42 7.71 9.15 -4.61
CA VAL A 42 7.89 10.46 -3.94
C VAL A 42 8.56 10.31 -2.58
N LEU A 43 8.29 9.24 -1.84
CA LEU A 43 8.96 8.96 -0.57
C LEU A 43 10.41 8.51 -0.81
N GLY A 44 10.66 7.56 -1.71
CA GLY A 44 12.00 7.04 -2.01
C GLY A 44 12.97 8.08 -2.54
N ASP A 45 12.49 8.99 -3.40
CA ASP A 45 13.27 10.10 -3.97
C ASP A 45 13.50 11.26 -2.97
N SER A 46 13.02 11.14 -1.73
CA SER A 46 13.13 12.21 -0.75
C SER A 46 14.53 12.25 -0.14
N GLU A 47 15.06 13.46 0.02
CA GLU A 47 16.33 13.67 0.73
C GLU A 47 16.24 13.13 2.18
N GLY A 48 17.27 12.37 2.59
CA GLY A 48 17.38 11.80 3.93
C GLY A 48 16.78 10.39 4.07
N VAL A 49 16.30 9.77 3.00
CA VAL A 49 15.99 8.33 2.98
C VAL A 49 17.32 7.56 2.79
N GLU A 50 17.54 6.55 3.62
CA GLU A 50 18.77 5.74 3.56
C GLU A 50 18.67 4.70 2.42
N ALA A 51 19.83 4.18 1.99
CA ALA A 51 19.91 3.28 0.85
C ALA A 51 19.08 2.00 1.02
N HIS A 52 19.01 1.44 2.24
CA HIS A 52 18.23 0.25 2.52
C HIS A 52 16.72 0.49 2.29
N GLU A 53 16.19 1.60 2.81
CA GLU A 53 14.77 1.94 2.62
C GLU A 53 14.44 2.20 1.14
N ILE A 54 15.39 2.76 0.36
CA ILE A 54 15.24 2.92 -1.09
C ILE A 54 15.12 1.56 -1.76
N GLU A 55 16.04 0.61 -1.47
CA GLU A 55 16.00 -0.75 -2.02
C GLU A 55 14.69 -1.48 -1.68
N VAL A 56 14.19 -1.33 -0.44
CA VAL A 56 12.92 -1.91 -0.02
C VAL A 56 11.75 -1.29 -0.80
N MET A 57 11.74 0.04 -0.98
CA MET A 57 10.68 0.73 -1.74
C MET A 57 10.70 0.36 -3.22
N ASP A 58 11.87 0.21 -3.83
CA ASP A 58 12.01 -0.28 -5.20
C ASP A 58 11.42 -1.68 -5.36
N ARG A 59 11.67 -2.58 -4.41
CA ARG A 59 11.06 -3.91 -4.40
C ARG A 59 9.54 -3.82 -4.23
N ILE A 60 9.05 -2.97 -3.32
CA ILE A 60 7.61 -2.74 -3.12
C ILE A 60 6.95 -2.27 -4.44
N GLN A 61 7.54 -1.31 -5.16
CA GLN A 61 7.00 -0.83 -6.44
C GLN A 61 6.93 -1.95 -7.50
N ASN A 62 7.94 -2.81 -7.58
CA ASN A 62 7.89 -3.98 -8.45
C ASN A 62 6.76 -4.94 -8.05
N CYS A 63 6.55 -5.19 -6.76
CA CYS A 63 5.42 -5.99 -6.26
C CYS A 63 4.07 -5.34 -6.58
N LEU A 64 3.95 -4.01 -6.45
CA LEU A 64 2.73 -3.28 -6.81
C LEU A 64 2.39 -3.43 -8.29
N LEU A 65 3.38 -3.31 -9.20
CA LEU A 65 3.18 -3.52 -10.63
C LEU A 65 2.73 -4.95 -10.97
N VAL A 66 3.28 -5.97 -10.27
CA VAL A 66 2.83 -7.36 -10.39
C VAL A 66 1.38 -7.49 -9.93
N LEU A 67 1.03 -6.90 -8.77
CA LEU A 67 -0.32 -6.91 -8.21
C LEU A 67 -1.32 -6.25 -9.19
N GLU A 68 -1.03 -5.05 -9.68
CA GLU A 68 -1.85 -4.34 -10.67
C GLU A 68 -2.08 -5.18 -11.92
N SER A 69 -1.02 -5.83 -12.42
CA SER A 69 -1.11 -6.73 -13.58
C SER A 69 -2.03 -7.92 -13.30
N CYS A 70 -2.00 -8.50 -12.09
CA CYS A 70 -2.90 -9.58 -11.69
C CYS A 70 -4.37 -9.10 -11.64
N LEU A 71 -4.64 -7.89 -11.12
CA LEU A 71 -6.00 -7.33 -11.04
C LEU A 71 -6.55 -6.91 -12.41
N ALA A 72 -5.67 -6.53 -13.32
CA ALA A 72 -6.03 -6.17 -14.68
C ALA A 72 -6.26 -7.38 -15.63
N LEU A 73 -6.01 -8.62 -15.16
CA LEU A 73 -6.28 -9.83 -15.94
C LEU A 73 -7.78 -10.05 -16.13
N ASP A 74 -8.16 -10.48 -17.33
CA ASP A 74 -9.52 -10.95 -17.59
C ASP A 74 -9.69 -12.41 -17.11
N SER A 75 -10.35 -12.59 -15.97
CA SER A 75 -10.63 -13.89 -15.37
C SER A 75 -11.58 -14.76 -16.22
N GLN A 76 -12.39 -14.16 -17.08
CA GLN A 76 -13.35 -14.91 -17.91
C GLN A 76 -12.69 -15.61 -19.12
N GLN A 77 -11.47 -15.22 -19.48
CA GLN A 77 -10.71 -15.85 -20.57
C GLN A 77 -9.72 -16.91 -20.10
N SER A 78 -9.80 -17.34 -18.84
CA SER A 78 -8.81 -18.21 -18.18
C SER A 78 -8.64 -19.62 -18.79
N THR A 79 -9.43 -20.02 -19.76
CA THR A 79 -9.34 -21.37 -20.35
C THR A 79 -8.57 -21.46 -21.67
N VAL A 80 -8.18 -20.35 -22.31
CA VAL A 80 -7.66 -20.44 -23.71
C VAL A 80 -6.39 -19.63 -23.98
N ASN A 81 -5.94 -18.69 -23.13
CA ASN A 81 -4.86 -17.80 -23.52
C ASN A 81 -3.54 -17.97 -22.74
N SER A 82 -2.48 -18.31 -23.51
CA SER A 82 -1.07 -18.36 -23.10
C SER A 82 -0.51 -17.05 -22.47
N GLN A 83 -1.26 -15.95 -22.44
CA GLN A 83 -0.85 -14.68 -21.84
C GLN A 83 -1.00 -14.66 -20.32
N GLN A 84 -1.99 -15.35 -19.74
CA GLN A 84 -2.16 -15.46 -18.28
C GLN A 84 -1.01 -16.19 -17.60
N SER A 85 -0.40 -17.16 -18.29
CA SER A 85 0.78 -17.88 -17.77
C SER A 85 2.07 -17.03 -17.77
N ARG A 86 2.03 -15.83 -18.37
CA ARG A 86 3.19 -14.92 -18.49
C ARG A 86 3.18 -13.76 -17.50
N VAL A 87 2.06 -13.51 -16.81
CA VAL A 87 1.99 -12.47 -15.79
C VAL A 87 2.62 -13.01 -14.51
N PRO A 88 3.67 -12.36 -13.98
CA PRO A 88 4.24 -12.72 -12.69
C PRO A 88 3.16 -12.71 -11.60
N ARG A 89 3.38 -13.45 -10.51
CA ARG A 89 2.48 -13.46 -9.34
C ARG A 89 3.27 -13.18 -8.08
N LEU A 90 2.66 -12.52 -7.12
CA LEU A 90 3.20 -12.44 -5.78
C LEU A 90 3.14 -13.81 -5.10
N THR A 91 4.09 -14.05 -4.25
CA THR A 91 4.28 -15.31 -3.51
C THR A 91 4.29 -15.08 -2.00
N GLU A 92 4.29 -16.15 -1.22
CA GLU A 92 4.48 -16.07 0.23
C GLU A 92 5.81 -15.40 0.62
N ASP A 93 6.83 -15.52 -0.21
CA ASP A 93 8.13 -14.89 0.03
C ASP A 93 8.04 -13.35 -0.04
N ASP A 94 7.10 -12.79 -0.82
CA ASP A 94 6.88 -11.35 -0.87
C ASP A 94 6.13 -10.84 0.36
N VAL A 95 5.21 -11.65 0.90
CA VAL A 95 4.55 -11.35 2.18
C VAL A 95 5.56 -11.42 3.31
N LYS A 96 6.35 -12.49 3.34
CA LYS A 96 7.39 -12.70 4.35
C LYS A 96 8.44 -11.59 4.31
N PHE A 97 8.84 -11.13 3.14
CA PHE A 97 9.76 -10.01 3.00
C PHE A 97 9.25 -8.77 3.77
N LEU A 98 7.97 -8.39 3.60
CA LEU A 98 7.40 -7.27 4.36
C LEU A 98 7.36 -7.53 5.86
N GLU A 99 7.05 -8.75 6.28
CA GLU A 99 7.05 -9.14 7.69
C GLU A 99 8.46 -9.03 8.30
N ASP A 100 9.49 -9.49 7.59
CA ASP A 100 10.88 -9.39 8.03
C ASP A 100 11.33 -7.92 8.15
N GLU A 101 10.95 -7.04 7.21
CA GLU A 101 11.24 -5.61 7.28
C GLU A 101 10.50 -4.91 8.44
N ILE A 102 9.23 -5.24 8.65
CA ILE A 102 8.44 -4.74 9.78
C ILE A 102 9.11 -5.12 11.10
N ASP A 103 9.51 -6.37 11.25
CA ASP A 103 10.15 -6.88 12.47
C ASP A 103 11.52 -6.21 12.69
N ALA A 104 12.32 -6.04 11.64
CA ALA A 104 13.61 -5.37 11.72
C ALA A 104 13.48 -3.89 12.16
N ILE A 105 12.46 -3.19 11.67
CA ILE A 105 12.16 -1.82 12.10
C ILE A 105 11.64 -1.81 13.54
N ASN A 106 10.68 -2.67 13.88
CA ASN A 106 10.11 -2.73 15.22
C ASN A 106 11.14 -3.05 16.31
N ALA A 107 12.14 -3.88 16.00
CA ALA A 107 13.24 -4.16 16.92
C ALA A 107 14.05 -2.91 17.31
N GLN A 108 14.00 -1.87 16.51
CA GLN A 108 14.67 -0.60 16.75
C GLN A 108 13.78 0.43 17.48
N LEU A 109 12.46 0.22 17.51
CA LEU A 109 11.49 1.21 18.02
C LEU A 109 11.08 0.92 19.45
N GLU A 110 10.78 1.98 20.20
CA GLU A 110 10.12 1.84 21.49
C GLU A 110 8.69 1.29 21.31
N PRO A 111 8.19 0.46 22.25
CA PRO A 111 6.81 -0.01 22.20
C PRO A 111 5.80 1.14 22.10
N LEU A 112 4.81 0.98 21.23
CA LEU A 112 3.76 1.97 21.05
C LEU A 112 2.87 2.07 22.30
N LYS A 113 2.79 3.26 22.90
CA LYS A 113 2.05 3.51 24.14
C LYS A 113 0.75 4.28 23.92
N TYR A 114 0.59 4.93 22.76
CA TYR A 114 -0.53 5.81 22.43
C TYR A 114 -0.74 5.86 20.91
N LEU A 115 -1.90 6.37 20.50
CA LEU A 115 -2.15 6.65 19.09
C LEU A 115 -1.30 7.87 18.67
N ILE A 116 -0.70 7.76 17.48
CA ILE A 116 0.19 8.78 16.92
C ILE A 116 -0.59 9.64 15.93
N VAL A 117 -0.43 10.94 16.02
CA VAL A 117 -0.90 11.90 15.01
C VAL A 117 0.20 12.10 13.98
N PRO A 118 -0.09 11.92 12.68
CA PRO A 118 0.88 12.16 11.61
C PRO A 118 1.48 13.58 11.66
N GLY A 119 2.77 13.71 11.31
CA GLY A 119 3.47 14.99 11.25
C GLY A 119 4.75 15.01 12.07
N GLY A 120 5.41 16.17 12.10
CA GLY A 120 6.67 16.40 12.83
C GLY A 120 7.93 16.19 11.98
N ASN A 121 7.91 15.31 10.99
CA ASN A 121 8.98 15.11 10.01
C ASN A 121 8.37 14.85 8.64
N ILE A 122 9.02 15.34 7.57
CA ILE A 122 8.47 15.24 6.21
C ILE A 122 8.46 13.79 5.71
N LEU A 123 9.48 12.98 5.99
CA LEU A 123 9.56 11.57 5.59
C LEU A 123 8.48 10.75 6.32
N SER A 124 8.33 10.96 7.62
CA SER A 124 7.24 10.36 8.40
C SER A 124 5.87 10.72 7.83
N SER A 125 5.63 11.99 7.47
CA SER A 125 4.38 12.44 6.89
C SER A 125 4.10 11.77 5.53
N ARG A 126 5.12 11.64 4.67
CA ARG A 126 5.03 10.94 3.38
C ARG A 126 4.75 9.45 3.56
N ALA A 127 5.41 8.78 4.51
CA ALA A 127 5.12 7.38 4.84
C ALA A 127 3.67 7.21 5.33
N HIS A 128 3.13 8.15 6.10
CA HIS A 128 1.71 8.15 6.46
C HIS A 128 0.78 8.37 5.26
N VAL A 129 1.16 9.16 4.25
CA VAL A 129 0.41 9.26 2.99
C VAL A 129 0.38 7.90 2.29
N CYS A 130 1.54 7.25 2.10
CA CYS A 130 1.62 5.90 1.53
C CYS A 130 0.72 4.92 2.31
N ARG A 131 0.78 4.93 3.65
CA ARG A 131 -0.07 4.09 4.49
C ARG A 131 -1.57 4.32 4.25
N THR A 132 -2.01 5.56 4.19
CA THR A 132 -3.44 5.88 4.05
C THR A 132 -3.95 5.59 2.64
N VAL A 133 -3.14 5.79 1.60
CA VAL A 133 -3.45 5.40 0.22
C VAL A 133 -3.47 3.87 0.11
N CYS A 134 -2.50 3.16 0.70
CA CYS A 134 -2.49 1.69 0.78
C CYS A 134 -3.78 1.13 1.39
N ARG A 135 -4.25 1.69 2.50
CA ARG A 135 -5.53 1.30 3.14
C ARG A 135 -6.75 1.64 2.27
N ARG A 136 -6.69 2.67 1.45
CA ARG A 136 -7.74 2.94 0.44
C ARG A 136 -7.71 1.89 -0.67
N ALA A 137 -6.53 1.55 -1.19
CA ALA A 137 -6.35 0.50 -2.18
C ALA A 137 -6.82 -0.87 -1.65
N GLU A 138 -6.50 -1.21 -0.40
CA GLU A 138 -7.00 -2.41 0.27
C GLU A 138 -8.54 -2.47 0.28
N ARG A 139 -9.24 -1.38 0.63
CA ARG A 139 -10.70 -1.36 0.59
C ARG A 139 -11.27 -1.54 -0.82
N ASN A 140 -10.62 -0.99 -1.85
CA ASN A 140 -11.01 -1.21 -3.24
C ASN A 140 -10.77 -2.67 -3.67
N LEU A 141 -9.64 -3.26 -3.24
CA LEU A 141 -9.35 -4.68 -3.45
C LEU A 141 -10.40 -5.59 -2.81
N VAL A 142 -10.80 -5.30 -1.57
CA VAL A 142 -11.87 -6.03 -0.86
C VAL A 142 -13.20 -5.89 -1.59
N ARG A 143 -13.55 -4.68 -2.07
CA ARG A 143 -14.77 -4.45 -2.85
C ARG A 143 -14.75 -5.24 -4.15
N MET A 144 -13.65 -5.20 -4.90
CA MET A 144 -13.45 -6.00 -6.11
C MET A 144 -13.60 -7.50 -5.84
N GLY A 145 -13.07 -7.98 -4.71
CA GLY A 145 -13.16 -9.37 -4.27
C GLY A 145 -14.59 -9.87 -3.96
N GLY A 146 -15.57 -8.97 -3.91
CA GLY A 146 -16.99 -9.33 -3.85
C GLY A 146 -17.58 -9.78 -5.19
N GLU A 147 -16.93 -9.44 -6.31
CA GLU A 147 -17.39 -9.73 -7.67
C GLU A 147 -16.41 -10.62 -8.45
N TYR A 148 -15.14 -10.56 -8.12
CA TYR A 148 -14.04 -11.24 -8.80
C TYR A 148 -13.20 -12.05 -7.82
N ASP A 149 -12.63 -13.15 -8.28
CA ASP A 149 -11.68 -13.92 -7.50
C ASP A 149 -10.36 -13.13 -7.33
N VAL A 150 -9.95 -12.93 -6.07
CA VAL A 150 -8.73 -12.23 -5.68
C VAL A 150 -7.89 -13.17 -4.82
N ASP A 151 -6.66 -13.43 -5.27
CA ASP A 151 -5.71 -14.29 -4.57
C ASP A 151 -5.46 -13.80 -3.14
N ASP A 152 -5.49 -14.71 -2.17
CA ASP A 152 -5.27 -14.39 -0.75
C ASP A 152 -3.87 -13.85 -0.46
N VAL A 153 -2.87 -14.22 -1.27
CA VAL A 153 -1.52 -13.66 -1.16
C VAL A 153 -1.54 -12.16 -1.41
N LEU A 154 -2.30 -11.67 -2.40
CA LEU A 154 -2.44 -10.24 -2.69
C LEU A 154 -3.05 -9.50 -1.49
N ARG A 155 -4.10 -10.06 -0.87
CA ARG A 155 -4.76 -9.46 0.30
C ARG A 155 -3.80 -9.35 1.49
N ARG A 156 -3.04 -10.42 1.76
CA ARG A 156 -2.07 -10.44 2.86
C ARG A 156 -0.92 -9.47 2.60
N PHE A 157 -0.39 -9.44 1.38
CA PHE A 157 0.66 -8.49 1.00
C PHE A 157 0.22 -7.04 1.25
N VAL A 158 -0.95 -6.63 0.76
CA VAL A 158 -1.46 -5.27 0.92
C VAL A 158 -1.69 -4.91 2.39
N ASN A 159 -2.20 -5.85 3.19
CA ASN A 159 -2.37 -5.64 4.62
C ASN A 159 -1.02 -5.40 5.32
N ARG A 160 -0.01 -6.25 5.09
CA ARG A 160 1.36 -6.07 5.61
C ARG A 160 2.01 -4.78 5.10
N LEU A 161 1.76 -4.40 3.84
CA LEU A 161 2.30 -3.18 3.27
C LEU A 161 1.82 -1.93 4.02
N SER A 162 0.55 -1.90 4.47
CA SER A 162 0.06 -0.81 5.29
C SER A 162 0.73 -0.74 6.67
N ASP A 163 1.07 -1.89 7.26
CA ASP A 163 1.81 -1.99 8.54
C ASP A 163 3.26 -1.55 8.36
N TYR A 164 3.90 -1.94 7.24
CA TYR A 164 5.25 -1.48 6.90
C TYR A 164 5.34 0.04 6.85
N PHE A 165 4.45 0.72 6.12
CA PHE A 165 4.47 2.18 6.07
C PHE A 165 4.20 2.84 7.43
N PHE A 166 3.47 2.17 8.32
CA PHE A 166 3.28 2.67 9.68
C PHE A 166 4.59 2.62 10.49
N VAL A 167 5.27 1.47 10.51
CA VAL A 167 6.52 1.36 11.26
C VAL A 167 7.64 2.20 10.61
N LEU A 168 7.68 2.31 9.29
CA LEU A 168 8.59 3.19 8.56
C LEU A 168 8.39 4.66 8.95
N SER A 169 7.14 5.10 9.09
CA SER A 169 6.85 6.48 9.55
C SER A 169 7.44 6.77 10.93
N ARG A 170 7.44 5.78 11.83
CA ARG A 170 8.03 5.86 13.17
C ARG A 170 9.56 5.83 13.13
N LEU A 171 10.12 5.00 12.23
CA LEU A 171 11.57 4.95 12.01
C LEU A 171 12.10 6.33 11.59
N PHE A 172 11.45 6.99 10.65
CA PHE A 172 11.83 8.34 10.21
C PHE A 172 11.75 9.40 11.32
N MET A 173 10.79 9.28 12.25
CA MET A 173 10.74 10.15 13.44
C MET A 173 11.95 9.90 14.33
N LYS A 174 12.32 8.64 14.56
CA LYS A 174 13.49 8.26 15.35
C LYS A 174 14.79 8.75 14.70
N GLN A 175 14.98 8.51 13.41
CA GLN A 175 16.18 8.94 12.66
C GLN A 175 16.34 10.48 12.71
N ALA A 176 15.22 11.21 12.62
CA ALA A 176 15.22 12.67 12.74
C ALA A 176 15.37 13.18 14.17
N CYS A 177 15.44 12.32 15.19
CA CYS A 177 15.42 12.68 16.61
C CYS A 177 14.22 13.56 17.00
N VAL A 178 13.06 13.36 16.36
CA VAL A 178 11.81 14.08 16.61
C VAL A 178 10.85 13.16 17.37
N ALA A 179 10.27 13.68 18.47
CA ALA A 179 9.29 12.92 19.26
C ALA A 179 7.99 12.71 18.47
N GLU A 180 7.44 11.49 18.57
CA GLU A 180 6.12 11.20 18.04
C GLU A 180 5.05 12.05 18.73
N LYS A 181 4.06 12.54 17.97
CA LYS A 181 2.98 13.37 18.51
C LYS A 181 1.83 12.49 18.99
N PRO A 182 1.61 12.37 20.34
CA PRO A 182 0.50 11.58 20.84
C PRO A 182 -0.84 12.23 20.53
N TRP A 183 -1.84 11.40 20.22
CA TRP A 183 -3.21 11.87 20.09
C TRP A 183 -3.72 12.42 21.44
N GLY A 184 -4.40 13.56 21.39
CA GLY A 184 -4.91 14.24 22.59
C GLY A 184 -3.98 15.35 23.15
N SER A 185 -2.73 15.47 22.68
CA SER A 185 -1.89 16.60 23.00
C SER A 185 -2.37 17.87 22.27
N GLY A 186 -3.25 18.64 22.87
CA GLY A 186 -3.73 19.92 22.33
C GLY A 186 -5.21 19.98 21.94
N CYS A 187 -5.98 18.91 22.13
CA CYS A 187 -7.44 18.94 22.06
C CYS A 187 -7.98 18.98 23.50
N SER A 188 -8.82 19.95 23.83
CA SER A 188 -9.57 19.99 25.10
C SER A 188 -10.65 18.89 25.09
N THR A 189 -10.23 17.64 25.04
CA THR A 189 -11.11 16.51 25.32
C THR A 189 -11.10 16.33 26.83
N GLY A 190 -12.21 16.61 27.48
CA GLY A 190 -12.36 16.56 28.94
C GLY A 190 -12.19 15.17 29.58
N GLN A 191 -11.33 14.33 29.03
CA GLN A 191 -10.93 13.04 29.60
C GLN A 191 -9.49 12.74 29.16
N GLY A 192 -8.63 12.43 30.14
CA GLY A 192 -7.24 12.12 29.96
C GLY A 192 -6.99 10.99 28.94
N SER A 193 -5.80 11.01 28.36
CA SER A 193 -5.28 9.99 27.43
C SER A 193 -5.56 8.58 27.93
N THR A 194 -6.52 7.89 27.32
CA THR A 194 -6.81 6.48 27.65
C THR A 194 -5.64 5.62 27.14
N PRO A 195 -5.01 4.81 28.00
CA PRO A 195 -3.95 3.90 27.56
C PRO A 195 -4.48 2.91 26.53
N LEU A 196 -3.64 2.55 25.57
CA LEU A 196 -3.91 1.72 24.40
C LEU A 196 -4.30 0.26 24.70
N GLY A 197 -4.40 -0.14 25.98
CA GLY A 197 -4.48 -1.56 26.39
C GLY A 197 -5.58 -2.41 25.75
N ASP A 198 -6.69 -1.83 25.30
CA ASP A 198 -7.84 -2.61 24.85
C ASP A 198 -8.34 -2.31 23.43
N ARG A 199 -7.75 -1.37 22.69
CA ARG A 199 -8.23 -0.96 21.37
C ARG A 199 -7.39 -1.41 20.18
N LEU A 200 -6.19 -1.92 20.39
CA LEU A 200 -5.31 -2.39 19.28
C LEU A 200 -5.67 -3.77 18.72
N ARG A 201 -6.64 -4.48 19.31
CA ARG A 201 -7.10 -5.78 18.82
C ARG A 201 -8.23 -5.70 17.79
N SER A 202 -8.67 -4.50 17.43
CA SER A 202 -9.83 -4.28 16.55
C SER A 202 -9.59 -3.23 15.45
N LEU A 203 -8.35 -2.89 15.15
CA LEU A 203 -7.91 -2.11 13.98
C LEU A 203 -7.12 -3.00 13.07
#